data_1f2a01da36772fe67b69ee977af360e0
#
_entry.id   1f2a01da36772fe67b69ee977af360e0
#
_cell.length_a   1.000
_cell.length_b   1.000
_cell.length_c   1.000
_cell.angle_alpha   90.00
_cell.angle_beta   90.00
_cell.angle_gamma   90.00
#
_symmetry.space_group_name_H-M   'P 1'
#
loop_
_entity.id
_entity.type
_entity.pdbx_description
1 polymer ?
#
loop_
_entity_poly.entity_id
_entity_poly.type
_entity_poly.pdbx_seq_one_letter_code
_entity_poly.pdbx_strand_id
1 'polypeptide(L)'
;MRGKKGVPHRDEDDPPRRRANKFHGHGTWDNDRPPVCGVVGRESGQLRLLVAHNADRVTLEGMVVNNSGPTAKVNTDESLGYRHLTETGRGHATVCHKIKEYARDDDGDGVREVHDNTLEGIWTGLRNYLRIFRGVSKKYLHQYVGIFQWSYNIKRVTPEFLRALLGIRHTTDFRT
;
A
#
# COMPACT_ATOMS: atom_id res chain seq x y z
N MET A 1 2.99 24.53 3.38
CA MET A 1 4.15 25.37 2.94
C MET A 1 5.33 24.46 2.63
N ARG A 2 6.12 24.74 1.59
CA ARG A 2 7.33 23.96 1.32
C ARG A 2 8.42 24.38 2.30
N GLY A 3 8.83 23.48 3.21
CA GLY A 3 9.98 23.72 4.08
C GLY A 3 11.27 23.92 3.24
N LYS A 4 12.09 24.87 3.61
CA LYS A 4 13.43 25.06 3.01
C LYS A 4 14.37 23.99 3.55
N LYS A 5 15.22 23.42 2.68
CA LYS A 5 16.21 22.42 3.07
C LYS A 5 17.17 23.01 4.11
N GLY A 6 17.35 22.29 5.23
CA GLY A 6 18.25 22.72 6.32
C GLY A 6 17.66 23.78 7.25
N VAL A 7 16.43 24.25 7.02
CA VAL A 7 15.73 25.17 7.92
C VAL A 7 14.74 24.35 8.78
N PRO A 8 14.75 24.50 10.12
CA PRO A 8 13.78 23.87 10.99
C PRO A 8 12.35 24.23 10.57
N HIS A 9 11.44 23.27 10.64
CA HIS A 9 10.03 23.50 10.44
C HIS A 9 9.47 24.29 11.63
N ARG A 10 8.35 25.01 11.45
CA ARG A 10 7.66 25.73 12.55
C ARG A 10 7.14 24.80 13.63
N ASP A 11 6.86 23.57 13.27
CA ASP A 11 6.54 22.47 14.20
C ASP A 11 7.87 21.92 14.70
N GLU A 12 8.16 22.08 15.98
CA GLU A 12 9.41 21.62 16.62
C GLU A 12 9.58 20.11 16.54
N ASP A 13 8.48 19.37 16.42
CA ASP A 13 8.48 17.92 16.25
C ASP A 13 8.75 17.48 14.79
N ASP A 14 8.73 18.38 13.80
CA ASP A 14 9.02 18.05 12.41
C ASP A 14 10.48 18.39 12.08
N PRO A 15 11.37 17.39 12.04
CA PRO A 15 12.81 17.64 11.85
C PRO A 15 13.08 18.29 10.50
N PRO A 16 14.21 19.03 10.37
CA PRO A 16 14.58 19.68 9.12
C PRO A 16 14.70 18.67 7.99
N ARG A 17 14.22 19.06 6.81
CA ARG A 17 14.26 18.23 5.60
C ARG A 17 15.69 17.76 5.28
N ARG A 18 15.91 16.45 5.30
CA ARG A 18 17.17 15.79 4.94
C ARG A 18 17.13 15.27 3.50
N ARG A 19 18.32 15.01 2.93
CA ARG A 19 18.41 14.23 1.69
C ARG A 19 17.97 12.80 1.97
N ALA A 20 17.35 12.14 0.97
CA ALA A 20 17.07 10.73 1.05
C ALA A 20 18.35 9.95 1.40
N ASN A 21 18.23 9.03 2.34
CA ASN A 21 19.31 8.15 2.71
C ASN A 21 19.72 7.28 1.51
N LYS A 22 21.03 7.23 1.22
CA LYS A 22 21.60 6.48 0.09
C LYS A 22 22.18 5.12 0.51
N PHE A 23 21.99 4.71 1.76
CA PHE A 23 22.47 3.41 2.21
C PHE A 23 21.78 2.27 1.43
N HIS A 24 22.57 1.25 1.09
CA HIS A 24 22.05 0.02 0.51
C HIS A 24 21.23 -0.78 1.55
N GLY A 25 20.30 -1.60 1.08
CA GLY A 25 19.47 -2.47 1.91
C GLY A 25 18.02 -2.01 2.02
N HIS A 26 17.25 -2.76 2.80
CA HIS A 26 15.85 -2.49 3.05
C HIS A 26 15.65 -1.20 3.82
N GLY A 27 14.62 -0.45 3.46
CA GLY A 27 14.22 0.75 4.18
C GLY A 27 13.61 0.40 5.53
N THR A 28 13.86 1.24 6.53
CA THR A 28 13.21 1.18 7.84
C THR A 28 12.78 2.59 8.26
N TRP A 29 11.93 2.65 9.27
CA TRP A 29 11.56 3.92 9.88
C TRP A 29 12.79 4.68 10.40
N ASP A 30 13.73 3.96 11.03
CA ASP A 30 14.89 4.57 11.69
C ASP A 30 15.90 5.12 10.70
N ASN A 31 15.99 4.54 9.51
CA ASN A 31 16.87 5.06 8.44
C ASN A 31 16.19 6.04 7.47
N ASP A 32 15.06 6.66 7.88
CA ASP A 32 14.28 7.62 7.10
C ASP A 32 13.71 7.07 5.77
N ARG A 33 13.53 5.76 5.69
CA ARG A 33 12.98 5.06 4.53
C ARG A 33 11.92 4.04 4.94
N PRO A 34 10.84 4.47 5.63
CA PRO A 34 9.82 3.53 6.09
C PRO A 34 9.24 2.75 4.90
N PRO A 35 9.16 1.43 4.99
CA PRO A 35 8.54 0.62 3.94
C PRO A 35 7.03 0.86 3.93
N VAL A 36 6.45 0.76 2.74
CA VAL A 36 5.01 0.68 2.56
C VAL A 36 4.68 -0.75 2.18
N CYS A 37 3.93 -1.44 3.04
CA CYS A 37 3.42 -2.78 2.78
C CYS A 37 2.02 -2.70 2.21
N GLY A 38 1.60 -3.67 1.41
CA GLY A 38 0.30 -3.64 0.76
C GLY A 38 -0.28 -5.01 0.47
N VAL A 39 -1.60 -5.07 0.48
CA VAL A 39 -2.41 -6.22 0.05
C VAL A 39 -3.52 -5.70 -0.86
N VAL A 40 -3.79 -6.41 -1.94
CA VAL A 40 -4.91 -6.15 -2.83
C VAL A 40 -5.74 -7.42 -3.02
N GLY A 41 -7.04 -7.32 -2.81
CA GLY A 41 -7.97 -8.41 -3.08
C GLY A 41 -8.25 -8.49 -4.58
N ARG A 42 -8.00 -9.64 -5.21
CA ARG A 42 -8.22 -9.82 -6.66
C ARG A 42 -9.69 -9.67 -7.05
N GLU A 43 -10.58 -10.28 -6.31
CA GLU A 43 -12.02 -10.22 -6.57
C GLU A 43 -12.62 -8.86 -6.20
N SER A 44 -12.31 -8.36 -5.01
CA SER A 44 -12.84 -7.09 -4.51
C SER A 44 -12.19 -5.87 -5.17
N GLY A 45 -10.95 -6.02 -5.65
CA GLY A 45 -10.09 -4.92 -6.09
C GLY A 45 -9.77 -3.94 -4.97
N GLN A 46 -10.02 -4.30 -3.70
CA GLN A 46 -9.73 -3.42 -2.57
C GLN A 46 -8.25 -3.47 -2.20
N LEU A 47 -7.67 -2.29 -2.06
CA LEU A 47 -6.29 -2.10 -1.65
C LEU A 47 -6.21 -1.76 -0.16
N ARG A 48 -5.24 -2.34 0.52
CA ARG A 48 -4.84 -1.92 1.87
C ARG A 48 -3.34 -1.65 1.88
N LEU A 49 -2.96 -0.49 2.39
CA LEU A 49 -1.57 -0.06 2.51
C LEU A 49 -1.25 0.28 3.96
N LEU A 50 -0.03 -0.01 4.37
CA LEU A 50 0.50 0.27 5.70
C LEU A 50 1.89 0.88 5.58
N VAL A 51 2.11 2.04 6.17
CA VAL A 51 3.46 2.57 6.41
C VAL A 51 3.99 1.90 7.66
N ALA A 52 4.99 1.05 7.51
CA ALA A 52 5.52 0.22 8.58
C ALA A 52 6.88 0.73 9.09
N HIS A 53 7.25 0.31 10.29
CA HIS A 53 8.59 0.57 10.83
C HIS A 53 9.67 -0.22 10.07
N ASN A 54 9.35 -1.47 9.75
CA ASN A 54 10.18 -2.38 8.96
C ASN A 54 9.28 -3.31 8.14
N ALA A 55 9.86 -4.07 7.23
CA ALA A 55 9.19 -5.09 6.44
C ALA A 55 9.62 -6.49 6.91
N ASP A 56 9.57 -6.72 8.22
CA ASP A 56 9.84 -8.02 8.80
C ASP A 56 8.66 -8.99 8.64
N ARG A 57 8.89 -10.25 9.03
CA ARG A 57 7.90 -11.31 8.95
C ARG A 57 6.60 -10.94 9.66
N VAL A 58 6.70 -10.45 10.90
CA VAL A 58 5.51 -10.14 11.72
C VAL A 58 4.64 -9.08 11.05
N THR A 59 5.28 -8.04 10.50
CA THR A 59 4.60 -6.97 9.77
C THR A 59 3.92 -7.49 8.50
N LEU A 60 4.65 -8.28 7.69
CA LEU A 60 4.14 -8.75 6.40
C LEU A 60 3.03 -9.80 6.57
N GLU A 61 3.24 -10.80 7.44
CA GLU A 61 2.21 -11.81 7.74
C GLU A 61 0.99 -11.16 8.41
N GLY A 62 1.20 -10.25 9.37
CA GLY A 62 0.12 -9.51 10.01
C GLY A 62 -0.71 -8.71 9.02
N MET A 63 -0.05 -8.08 8.03
CA MET A 63 -0.74 -7.35 6.96
C MET A 63 -1.66 -8.26 6.15
N VAL A 64 -1.19 -9.45 5.79
CA VAL A 64 -1.99 -10.45 5.06
C VAL A 64 -3.12 -10.99 5.93
N VAL A 65 -2.81 -11.42 7.14
CA VAL A 65 -3.78 -12.05 8.05
C VAL A 65 -4.94 -11.12 8.39
N ASN A 66 -4.65 -9.84 8.65
CA ASN A 66 -5.66 -8.85 9.02
C ASN A 66 -6.52 -8.38 7.84
N ASN A 67 -6.11 -8.65 6.59
CA ASN A 67 -6.79 -8.14 5.41
C ASN A 67 -7.25 -9.23 4.43
N SER A 68 -7.19 -10.50 4.84
CA SER A 68 -7.67 -11.63 4.03
C SER A 68 -8.44 -12.64 4.86
N GLY A 69 -9.38 -13.33 4.24
CA GLY A 69 -10.11 -14.43 4.87
C GLY A 69 -9.19 -15.59 5.28
N PRO A 70 -9.59 -16.43 6.24
CA PRO A 70 -8.75 -17.52 6.75
C PRO A 70 -8.46 -18.61 5.70
N THR A 71 -9.25 -18.70 4.65
CA THR A 71 -9.10 -19.67 3.55
C THR A 71 -8.65 -19.03 2.25
N ALA A 72 -8.19 -17.76 2.30
CA ALA A 72 -7.77 -17.04 1.11
C ALA A 72 -6.54 -17.68 0.45
N LYS A 73 -6.51 -17.72 -0.89
CA LYS A 73 -5.29 -17.99 -1.66
C LYS A 73 -4.50 -16.68 -1.79
N VAL A 74 -3.27 -16.68 -1.28
CA VAL A 74 -2.38 -15.52 -1.25
C VAL A 74 -1.23 -15.73 -2.23
N ASN A 75 -1.00 -14.76 -3.11
CA ASN A 75 0.14 -14.78 -4.01
C ASN A 75 1.12 -13.68 -3.58
N THR A 76 2.40 -14.00 -3.51
CA THR A 76 3.48 -13.08 -3.12
C THR A 76 4.69 -13.23 -4.03
N ASP A 77 5.66 -12.34 -3.88
CA ASP A 77 7.02 -12.55 -4.34
C ASP A 77 7.77 -13.60 -3.48
N GLU A 78 9.04 -13.87 -3.81
CA GLU A 78 9.89 -14.80 -3.07
C GLU A 78 10.42 -14.28 -1.72
N SER A 79 9.83 -13.22 -1.15
CA SER A 79 10.30 -12.67 0.12
C SER A 79 10.19 -13.66 1.27
N LEU A 80 11.27 -13.79 2.03
CA LEU A 80 11.33 -14.67 3.20
C LEU A 80 10.32 -14.29 4.28
N GLY A 81 9.80 -13.07 4.27
CA GLY A 81 8.79 -12.57 5.20
C GLY A 81 7.45 -13.31 5.11
N TYR A 82 7.18 -14.04 4.02
CA TYR A 82 5.93 -14.77 3.81
C TYR A 82 6.02 -16.28 4.03
N ARG A 83 7.17 -16.78 4.48
CA ARG A 83 7.49 -18.22 4.53
C ARG A 83 6.50 -19.04 5.37
N HIS A 84 5.88 -18.45 6.38
CA HIS A 84 4.99 -19.14 7.32
C HIS A 84 3.50 -18.85 7.09
N LEU A 85 3.14 -18.20 5.97
CA LEU A 85 1.73 -17.89 5.67
C LEU A 85 0.84 -19.14 5.62
N THR A 86 1.37 -20.27 5.15
CA THR A 86 0.62 -21.54 5.11
C THR A 86 0.23 -22.04 6.49
N GLU A 87 1.00 -21.73 7.53
CA GLU A 87 0.69 -22.07 8.92
C GLU A 87 -0.56 -21.35 9.45
N THR A 88 -0.99 -20.28 8.76
CA THR A 88 -2.19 -19.52 9.09
C THR A 88 -3.47 -20.10 8.47
N GLY A 89 -3.39 -21.27 7.80
CA GLY A 89 -4.50 -21.91 7.10
C GLY A 89 -4.77 -21.37 5.69
N ARG A 90 -4.01 -20.35 5.24
CA ARG A 90 -4.15 -19.75 3.91
C ARG A 90 -3.38 -20.53 2.86
N GLY A 91 -3.95 -20.66 1.66
CA GLY A 91 -3.18 -21.11 0.49
C GLY A 91 -2.12 -20.07 0.14
N HIS A 92 -0.88 -20.49 -0.10
CA HIS A 92 0.19 -19.57 -0.45
C HIS A 92 0.92 -20.07 -1.70
N ALA A 93 1.03 -19.19 -2.70
CA ALA A 93 1.80 -19.41 -3.90
C ALA A 93 2.75 -18.21 -4.13
N THR A 94 3.95 -18.49 -4.63
CA THR A 94 4.99 -17.47 -4.84
C THR A 94 5.43 -17.47 -6.30
N VAL A 95 5.79 -16.29 -6.80
CA VAL A 95 6.52 -16.10 -8.05
C VAL A 95 7.97 -15.70 -7.76
N CYS A 96 8.90 -16.16 -8.56
CA CYS A 96 10.33 -15.91 -8.36
C CYS A 96 10.88 -14.97 -9.43
N HIS A 97 10.97 -13.70 -9.13
CA HIS A 97 11.49 -12.67 -10.03
C HIS A 97 12.97 -12.88 -10.40
N LYS A 98 13.76 -13.55 -9.56
CA LYS A 98 15.17 -13.83 -9.82
C LYS A 98 15.39 -14.69 -11.06
N ILE A 99 14.46 -15.61 -11.32
CA ILE A 99 14.45 -16.47 -12.51
C ILE A 99 13.56 -15.91 -13.63
N LYS A 100 13.11 -14.65 -13.49
CA LYS A 100 12.19 -13.97 -14.42
C LYS A 100 10.81 -14.65 -14.54
N GLU A 101 10.38 -15.34 -13.50
CA GLU A 101 9.03 -15.84 -13.39
C GLU A 101 8.14 -14.71 -12.84
N TYR A 102 7.27 -14.17 -13.68
CA TYR A 102 6.35 -13.09 -13.34
C TYR A 102 4.91 -13.57 -13.16
N ALA A 103 4.60 -14.71 -13.74
CA ALA A 103 3.29 -15.36 -13.64
C ALA A 103 3.41 -16.83 -13.97
N ARG A 104 2.66 -17.67 -13.26
CA ARG A 104 2.63 -19.12 -13.41
C ARG A 104 1.20 -19.64 -13.44
N ASP A 105 0.97 -20.64 -14.28
CA ASP A 105 -0.21 -21.46 -14.35
C ASP A 105 0.06 -22.73 -13.53
N ASP A 106 -0.62 -22.91 -12.41
CA ASP A 106 -0.38 -24.05 -11.52
C ASP A 106 -1.29 -25.25 -11.83
N ASP A 107 -2.44 -25.05 -12.51
CA ASP A 107 -3.40 -26.11 -12.80
C ASP A 107 -3.44 -26.52 -14.28
N GLY A 108 -2.74 -25.80 -15.16
CA GLY A 108 -2.58 -26.17 -16.57
C GLY A 108 -3.77 -25.81 -17.45
N ASP A 109 -4.64 -24.90 -16.99
CA ASP A 109 -5.83 -24.46 -17.76
C ASP A 109 -5.54 -23.37 -18.79
N GLY A 110 -4.28 -22.87 -18.85
CA GLY A 110 -3.81 -21.81 -19.74
C GLY A 110 -3.94 -20.41 -19.14
N VAL A 111 -4.48 -20.30 -17.94
CA VAL A 111 -4.55 -19.05 -17.18
C VAL A 111 -3.39 -18.97 -16.19
N ARG A 112 -2.68 -17.86 -16.18
CA ARG A 112 -1.58 -17.64 -15.23
C ARG A 112 -2.09 -16.98 -13.97
N GLU A 113 -2.71 -17.78 -13.08
CA GLU A 113 -3.36 -17.27 -11.89
C GLU A 113 -2.40 -16.90 -10.75
N VAL A 114 -1.17 -17.44 -10.75
CA VAL A 114 -0.16 -17.08 -9.74
C VAL A 114 0.70 -15.94 -10.26
N HIS A 115 0.47 -14.73 -9.76
CA HIS A 115 1.25 -13.53 -10.09
C HIS A 115 1.07 -12.44 -9.03
N ASP A 116 1.98 -11.47 -8.97
CA ASP A 116 1.89 -10.26 -8.12
C ASP A 116 1.83 -8.94 -8.92
N ASN A 117 1.71 -9.01 -10.25
CA ASN A 117 1.73 -7.88 -11.18
C ASN A 117 0.78 -6.73 -10.79
N THR A 118 -0.35 -7.06 -10.14
CA THR A 118 -1.30 -6.05 -9.66
C THR A 118 -0.66 -5.12 -8.64
N LEU A 119 0.07 -5.67 -7.65
CA LEU A 119 0.79 -4.87 -6.66
C LEU A 119 1.96 -4.10 -7.28
N GLU A 120 2.67 -4.67 -8.23
CA GLU A 120 3.74 -3.95 -8.94
C GLU A 120 3.22 -2.71 -9.66
N GLY A 121 2.07 -2.82 -10.33
CA GLY A 121 1.38 -1.68 -10.93
C GLY A 121 0.97 -0.62 -9.90
N ILE A 122 0.46 -1.05 -8.74
CA ILE A 122 0.10 -0.16 -7.63
C ILE A 122 1.33 0.55 -7.06
N TRP A 123 2.46 -0.15 -6.89
CA TRP A 123 3.72 0.47 -6.44
C TRP A 123 4.22 1.53 -7.41
N THR A 124 4.06 1.31 -8.70
CA THR A 124 4.40 2.30 -9.73
C THR A 124 3.50 3.52 -9.62
N GLY A 125 2.19 3.31 -9.46
CA GLY A 125 1.22 4.37 -9.23
C GLY A 125 1.52 5.19 -7.98
N LEU A 126 1.78 4.53 -6.85
CA LEU A 126 2.12 5.19 -5.59
C LEU A 126 3.42 6.01 -5.69
N ARG A 127 4.46 5.45 -6.33
CA ARG A 127 5.71 6.18 -6.56
C ARG A 127 5.49 7.43 -7.41
N ASN A 128 4.70 7.35 -8.46
CA ASN A 128 4.38 8.50 -9.32
C ASN A 128 3.57 9.55 -8.56
N TYR A 129 2.58 9.13 -7.76
CA TYR A 129 1.81 10.01 -6.90
C TYR A 129 2.71 10.75 -5.88
N LEU A 130 3.59 10.04 -5.18
CA LEU A 130 4.47 10.65 -4.19
C LEU A 130 5.52 11.57 -4.82
N ARG A 131 5.93 11.32 -6.07
CA ARG A 131 6.95 12.11 -6.80
C ARG A 131 6.55 13.58 -6.98
N ILE A 132 5.27 13.87 -7.17
CA ILE A 132 4.77 15.25 -7.34
C ILE A 132 5.06 16.15 -6.12
N PHE A 133 5.15 15.56 -4.94
CA PHE A 133 5.44 16.28 -3.69
C PHE A 133 6.93 16.52 -3.47
N ARG A 134 7.81 15.98 -4.33
CA ARG A 134 9.28 16.15 -4.28
C ARG A 134 9.90 15.77 -2.93
N GLY A 135 9.31 14.82 -2.24
CA GLY A 135 9.69 14.31 -0.91
C GLY A 135 8.60 14.55 0.11
N VAL A 136 8.31 13.52 0.87
CA VAL A 136 7.33 13.49 1.95
C VAL A 136 8.07 13.11 3.23
N SER A 137 7.83 13.86 4.32
CA SER A 137 8.35 13.48 5.63
C SER A 137 7.73 12.15 6.06
N LYS A 138 8.53 11.29 6.70
CA LYS A 138 8.06 10.00 7.21
C LYS A 138 6.89 10.14 8.20
N LYS A 139 6.86 11.23 8.98
CA LYS A 139 5.77 11.54 9.91
C LYS A 139 4.40 11.63 9.21
N TYR A 140 4.37 12.20 8.01
CA TYR A 140 3.14 12.43 7.25
C TYR A 140 2.90 11.40 6.14
N LEU A 141 3.85 10.49 5.90
CA LEU A 141 3.77 9.54 4.80
C LEU A 141 2.48 8.71 4.86
N HIS A 142 2.04 8.33 6.05
CA HIS A 142 0.80 7.55 6.24
C HIS A 142 -0.45 8.29 5.73
N GLN A 143 -0.49 9.62 5.81
CA GLN A 143 -1.60 10.42 5.29
C GLN A 143 -1.63 10.41 3.76
N TYR A 144 -0.47 10.58 3.11
CA TYR A 144 -0.36 10.51 1.66
C TYR A 144 -0.69 9.12 1.12
N VAL A 145 -0.18 8.09 1.78
CA VAL A 145 -0.49 6.68 1.45
C VAL A 145 -1.98 6.40 1.65
N GLY A 146 -2.58 6.93 2.72
CA GLY A 146 -4.02 6.84 2.98
C GLY A 146 -4.87 7.48 1.89
N ILE A 147 -4.50 8.69 1.42
CA ILE A 147 -5.19 9.37 0.31
C ILE A 147 -5.08 8.55 -0.98
N PHE A 148 -3.87 8.04 -1.28
CA PHE A 148 -3.68 7.19 -2.46
C PHE A 148 -4.54 5.92 -2.39
N GLN A 149 -4.52 5.21 -1.26
CA GLN A 149 -5.35 4.02 -1.02
C GLN A 149 -6.84 4.34 -1.17
N TRP A 150 -7.30 5.43 -0.58
CA TRP A 150 -8.68 5.87 -0.66
C TRP A 150 -9.09 6.14 -2.11
N SER A 151 -8.30 6.92 -2.86
CA SER A 151 -8.57 7.22 -4.26
C SER A 151 -8.57 5.96 -5.15
N TYR A 152 -7.66 5.01 -4.88
CA TYR A 152 -7.62 3.73 -5.58
C TYR A 152 -8.88 2.89 -5.32
N ASN A 153 -9.37 2.90 -4.08
CA ASN A 153 -10.53 2.11 -3.66
C ASN A 153 -11.88 2.70 -4.09
N ILE A 154 -11.91 3.96 -4.49
CA ILE A 154 -13.12 4.56 -5.06
C ILE A 154 -13.35 3.96 -6.45
N LYS A 155 -14.30 3.02 -6.54
CA LYS A 155 -14.65 2.36 -7.80
C LYS A 155 -15.71 3.13 -8.59
N ARG A 156 -16.50 3.94 -7.89
CA ARG A 156 -17.61 4.70 -8.50
C ARG A 156 -17.86 5.99 -7.72
N VAL A 157 -17.90 7.09 -8.45
CA VAL A 157 -18.31 8.40 -7.92
C VAL A 157 -19.76 8.62 -8.30
N THR A 158 -20.64 8.73 -7.30
CA THR A 158 -22.07 9.00 -7.50
C THR A 158 -22.41 10.40 -6.96
N PRO A 159 -23.52 11.01 -7.40
CA PRO A 159 -23.99 12.27 -6.82
C PRO A 159 -24.21 12.19 -5.29
N GLU A 160 -24.68 11.05 -4.78
CA GLU A 160 -24.88 10.79 -3.37
C GLU A 160 -23.54 10.77 -2.62
N PHE A 161 -22.54 10.09 -3.18
CA PHE A 161 -21.17 10.08 -2.64
C PHE A 161 -20.59 11.50 -2.58
N LEU A 162 -20.74 12.29 -3.64
CA LEU A 162 -20.26 13.68 -3.67
C LEU A 162 -20.99 14.56 -2.66
N ARG A 163 -22.30 14.41 -2.50
CA ARG A 163 -23.06 15.13 -1.47
C ARG A 163 -22.57 14.78 -0.08
N ALA A 164 -22.37 13.49 0.20
CA ALA A 164 -21.86 13.03 1.49
C ALA A 164 -20.46 13.59 1.76
N LEU A 165 -19.57 13.57 0.77
CA LEU A 165 -18.20 14.10 0.86
C LEU A 165 -18.18 15.62 1.16
N LEU A 166 -19.11 16.37 0.54
CA LEU A 166 -19.23 17.82 0.72
C LEU A 166 -20.06 18.22 1.94
N GLY A 167 -20.57 17.25 2.71
CA GLY A 167 -21.45 17.51 3.85
C GLY A 167 -22.81 18.13 3.48
N ILE A 168 -23.22 18.00 2.23
CA ILE A 168 -24.50 18.54 1.74
C ILE A 168 -25.61 17.60 2.21
N ARG A 169 -26.45 18.07 3.15
CA ARG A 169 -27.63 17.31 3.60
C ARG A 169 -28.63 17.17 2.46
N HIS A 170 -29.34 16.04 2.43
CA HIS A 170 -30.46 15.85 1.51
C HIS A 170 -31.54 16.89 1.82
N THR A 171 -31.83 17.77 0.90
CA THR A 171 -32.97 18.67 0.98
C THR A 171 -34.25 17.93 0.60
N THR A 172 -34.69 16.98 1.42
CA THR A 172 -36.01 16.35 1.26
C THR A 172 -37.10 17.00 2.13
N ASP A 173 -36.77 18.10 2.83
CA ASP A 173 -37.74 18.80 3.70
C ASP A 173 -38.07 20.22 3.16
N PHE A 174 -38.55 20.28 1.91
CA PHE A 174 -39.36 21.41 1.49
C PHE A 174 -40.63 20.88 0.81
N ARG A 175 -41.51 20.30 1.62
CA ARG A 175 -42.94 20.25 1.33
C ARG A 175 -43.66 20.85 2.54
N THR A 176 -44.03 22.10 2.40
CA THR A 176 -45.13 22.73 3.09
C THR A 176 -46.43 22.14 2.61
#